data_0d4105e0c7ba982fb7244eef165a80c5
#
_entry.id   0d4105e0c7ba982fb7244eef165a80c5
#
_cell.length_a   1.000
_cell.length_b   1.000
_cell.length_c   1.000
_cell.angle_alpha   90.00
_cell.angle_beta   90.00
_cell.angle_gamma   90.00
#
_symmetry.space_group_name_H-M   'P 1'
#
loop_
_entity.id
_entity.type
_entity.pdbx_description
1 polymer ?
#
loop_
_entity_poly.entity_id
_entity_poly.type
_entity_poly.pdbx_seq_one_letter_code
_entity_poly.pdbx_strand_id
1 'polypeptide(L)'
;MKDFSRLGIRVKDGVMTLNGRPYHGVGVNFFPALSLCLDRVVYGDTRTDVEDYIRKLSEAGIPCMRVMFGVFYGEYVHLWAEKEKRAKYHEACDLLVSLAEKYRIGIIASLFWNVNAFCDYVGDQLDLIADPESRSTKLRLEYVSDIVGRYRFSPAIWAWEIGNELNLACEMTDTGFTTSKGERTPFLTEYLTGYYMIIGRAVREIDPYRMLTGGDAAPRTNSMALYRSRGTVTEPENSREDNRAALTWYTPAPLDTVSVHYPELRLMKEYSELAKELKIALYVGEFHGKLFVNPLDALSPDESPEEKAEQDSWNEMLDTYMKCGIGLVTQWCYGSYSQGRNVDPASLELGADGGIVQNLYIRDGINRANSFYQKNGMADTAAYWSDNL
;
A
#
# COMPACT_ATOMS: atom_id res chain seq x y z
N MET A 1 -1.79 -1.91 31.07
CA MET A 1 -1.44 -1.35 29.76
C MET A 1 -1.58 -2.50 28.77
N LYS A 2 -2.45 -2.38 27.74
CA LYS A 2 -2.53 -3.43 26.72
C LYS A 2 -1.14 -3.55 26.06
N ASP A 3 -0.63 -4.76 25.94
CA ASP A 3 0.65 -5.04 25.27
C ASP A 3 0.41 -4.99 23.76
N PHE A 4 0.63 -3.83 23.16
CA PHE A 4 0.48 -3.67 21.71
C PHE A 4 1.70 -4.19 20.90
N SER A 5 2.71 -4.74 21.61
CA SER A 5 3.87 -5.34 20.97
C SER A 5 3.53 -6.60 20.11
N ARG A 6 2.31 -7.11 20.21
CA ARG A 6 1.82 -8.25 19.41
C ARG A 6 0.88 -7.85 18.28
N LEU A 7 0.50 -6.57 18.19
CA LEU A 7 -0.47 -6.12 17.20
C LEU A 7 0.18 -5.98 15.82
N GLY A 8 -0.57 -6.37 14.80
CA GLY A 8 -0.19 -6.25 13.39
C GLY A 8 0.94 -7.19 12.95
N ILE A 9 1.37 -7.01 11.73
CA ILE A 9 2.52 -7.71 11.15
C ILE A 9 3.80 -7.09 11.72
N ARG A 10 4.75 -7.94 12.08
CA ARG A 10 6.08 -7.54 12.57
C ARG A 10 7.14 -8.18 11.71
N VAL A 11 8.26 -7.50 11.59
CA VAL A 11 9.42 -8.01 10.86
C VAL A 11 10.60 -8.17 11.80
N LYS A 12 11.23 -9.32 11.74
CA LYS A 12 12.48 -9.59 12.43
C LYS A 12 13.40 -10.40 11.52
N ASP A 13 14.58 -9.89 11.26
CA ASP A 13 15.59 -10.53 10.38
C ASP A 13 15.00 -10.94 9.01
N GLY A 14 14.13 -10.09 8.43
CA GLY A 14 13.47 -10.32 7.14
C GLY A 14 12.26 -11.26 7.18
N VAL A 15 11.88 -11.77 8.35
CA VAL A 15 10.72 -12.66 8.51
C VAL A 15 9.51 -11.88 9.04
N MET A 16 8.42 -11.94 8.31
CA MET A 16 7.12 -11.41 8.76
C MET A 16 6.48 -12.36 9.76
N THR A 17 5.93 -11.78 10.83
CA THR A 17 5.16 -12.53 11.84
C THR A 17 3.86 -11.81 12.17
N LEU A 18 2.80 -12.56 12.44
CA LEU A 18 1.53 -12.07 12.98
C LEU A 18 1.27 -12.83 14.29
N ASN A 19 1.02 -12.11 15.39
CA ASN A 19 0.88 -12.70 16.72
C ASN A 19 2.05 -13.63 17.12
N GLY A 20 3.29 -13.28 16.70
CA GLY A 20 4.50 -14.02 16.99
C GLY A 20 4.70 -15.31 16.18
N ARG A 21 3.83 -15.63 15.22
CA ARG A 21 3.96 -16.77 14.30
C ARG A 21 4.34 -16.29 12.91
N PRO A 22 5.11 -17.05 12.13
CA PRO A 22 5.40 -16.70 10.74
C PRO A 22 4.11 -16.38 9.98
N TYR A 23 4.13 -15.31 9.22
CA TYR A 23 2.98 -14.85 8.46
C TYR A 23 3.30 -14.76 6.96
N HIS A 24 2.46 -15.40 6.17
CA HIS A 24 2.35 -15.19 4.74
C HIS A 24 0.88 -15.05 4.39
N GLY A 25 0.56 -14.08 3.55
CA GLY A 25 -0.83 -13.83 3.17
C GLY A 25 -0.97 -13.05 1.87
N VAL A 26 -2.11 -13.27 1.24
CA VAL A 26 -2.56 -12.53 0.05
C VAL A 26 -3.80 -11.75 0.42
N GLY A 27 -3.70 -10.43 0.29
CA GLY A 27 -4.80 -9.49 0.47
C GLY A 27 -5.11 -8.74 -0.81
N VAL A 28 -5.77 -7.60 -0.67
CA VAL A 28 -6.17 -6.75 -1.79
C VAL A 28 -5.82 -5.29 -1.54
N ASN A 29 -5.70 -4.50 -2.60
CA ASN A 29 -5.73 -3.05 -2.51
C ASN A 29 -7.20 -2.61 -2.50
N PHE A 30 -7.68 -2.04 -1.40
CA PHE A 30 -8.92 -1.28 -1.35
C PHE A 30 -8.59 0.18 -1.06
N PHE A 31 -7.82 0.79 -1.98
CA PHE A 31 -7.21 2.08 -1.79
C PHE A 31 -8.21 3.20 -1.46
N PRO A 32 -9.45 3.25 -2.02
CA PRO A 32 -10.38 4.36 -1.78
C PRO A 32 -11.19 4.24 -0.47
N ALA A 33 -10.96 3.21 0.36
CA ALA A 33 -11.80 2.95 1.53
C ALA A 33 -11.95 4.17 2.48
N LEU A 34 -10.85 4.89 2.75
CA LEU A 34 -10.92 6.10 3.57
C LEU A 34 -11.64 7.24 2.86
N SER A 35 -11.44 7.42 1.55
CA SER A 35 -12.16 8.44 0.78
C SER A 35 -13.67 8.22 0.85
N LEU A 36 -14.13 6.97 0.74
CA LEU A 36 -15.55 6.63 0.88
C LEU A 36 -16.09 6.93 2.29
N CYS A 37 -15.28 6.70 3.32
CA CYS A 37 -15.63 7.10 4.69
C CYS A 37 -15.70 8.63 4.83
N LEU A 38 -14.76 9.37 4.22
CA LEU A 38 -14.76 10.84 4.22
C LEU A 38 -15.98 11.39 3.48
N ASP A 39 -16.30 10.84 2.32
CA ASP A 39 -17.48 11.24 1.54
C ASP A 39 -18.76 11.04 2.33
N ARG A 40 -18.89 9.91 3.03
CA ARG A 40 -20.03 9.62 3.90
C ARG A 40 -20.11 10.57 5.10
N VAL A 41 -19.00 10.77 5.82
CA VAL A 41 -19.00 11.52 7.09
C VAL A 41 -19.05 13.02 6.87
N VAL A 42 -18.31 13.52 5.87
CA VAL A 42 -18.16 14.96 5.62
C VAL A 42 -19.28 15.50 4.73
N TYR A 43 -19.63 14.74 3.68
CA TYR A 43 -20.56 15.20 2.64
C TYR A 43 -21.91 14.50 2.70
N GLY A 44 -22.10 13.51 3.59
CA GLY A 44 -23.35 12.75 3.69
C GLY A 44 -23.63 11.85 2.49
N ASP A 45 -22.59 11.52 1.72
CA ASP A 45 -22.73 10.65 0.56
C ASP A 45 -22.89 9.19 0.99
N THR A 46 -24.04 8.62 0.69
CA THR A 46 -24.39 7.23 1.02
C THR A 46 -24.55 6.36 -0.21
N ARG A 47 -24.19 6.86 -1.40
CA ARG A 47 -24.32 6.11 -2.65
C ARG A 47 -23.43 4.85 -2.66
N THR A 48 -22.32 4.88 -1.92
CA THR A 48 -21.43 3.74 -1.75
C THR A 48 -21.44 3.30 -0.29
N ASP A 49 -21.80 2.05 -0.05
CA ASP A 49 -21.78 1.48 1.30
C ASP A 49 -20.41 0.82 1.58
N VAL A 50 -19.50 1.60 2.14
CA VAL A 50 -18.16 1.13 2.51
C VAL A 50 -18.21 -0.07 3.47
N GLU A 51 -19.23 -0.14 4.33
CA GLU A 51 -19.41 -1.27 5.24
C GLU A 51 -19.73 -2.55 4.47
N ASP A 52 -20.61 -2.49 3.48
CA ASP A 52 -20.96 -3.63 2.63
C ASP A 52 -19.72 -4.16 1.86
N TYR A 53 -18.88 -3.25 1.35
CA TYR A 53 -17.63 -3.63 0.68
C TYR A 53 -16.65 -4.37 1.61
N ILE A 54 -16.45 -3.86 2.82
CA ILE A 54 -15.55 -4.49 3.80
C ILE A 54 -16.13 -5.83 4.28
N ARG A 55 -17.44 -5.91 4.49
CA ARG A 55 -18.14 -7.16 4.82
C ARG A 55 -17.92 -8.23 3.74
N LYS A 56 -18.10 -7.87 2.47
CA LYS A 56 -17.89 -8.77 1.33
C LYS A 56 -16.45 -9.28 1.23
N LEU A 57 -15.45 -8.43 1.50
CA LEU A 57 -14.06 -8.88 1.58
C LEU A 57 -13.88 -9.95 2.67
N SER A 58 -14.44 -9.72 3.85
CA SER A 58 -14.39 -10.70 4.95
C SER A 58 -15.05 -12.01 4.57
N GLU A 59 -16.27 -11.97 4.00
CA GLU A 59 -17.03 -13.14 3.54
C GLU A 59 -16.29 -13.91 2.44
N ALA A 60 -15.53 -13.19 1.59
CA ALA A 60 -14.68 -13.78 0.57
C ALA A 60 -13.38 -14.39 1.14
N GLY A 61 -13.13 -14.29 2.44
CA GLY A 61 -11.93 -14.85 3.08
C GLY A 61 -10.66 -14.03 2.89
N ILE A 62 -10.77 -12.75 2.51
CA ILE A 62 -9.64 -11.84 2.31
C ILE A 62 -9.13 -11.35 3.68
N PRO A 63 -7.86 -11.59 4.05
CA PRO A 63 -7.38 -11.31 5.40
C PRO A 63 -7.00 -9.85 5.65
N CYS A 64 -6.64 -9.12 4.61
CA CYS A 64 -6.18 -7.73 4.74
C CYS A 64 -6.40 -6.92 3.48
N MET A 65 -6.43 -5.60 3.67
CA MET A 65 -6.52 -4.61 2.60
C MET A 65 -5.44 -3.55 2.75
N ARG A 66 -4.83 -3.14 1.63
CA ARG A 66 -3.97 -1.97 1.56
C ARG A 66 -4.85 -0.77 1.24
N VAL A 67 -4.73 0.27 2.04
CA VAL A 67 -5.61 1.43 2.00
C VAL A 67 -4.79 2.71 1.90
N MET A 68 -5.20 3.62 1.05
CA MET A 68 -4.79 5.01 1.10
C MET A 68 -5.31 5.62 2.41
N PHE A 69 -4.53 5.48 3.47
CA PHE A 69 -4.89 5.90 4.84
C PHE A 69 -4.38 7.31 5.14
N GLY A 70 -4.38 8.13 4.17
CA GLY A 70 -3.90 9.48 4.24
C GLY A 70 -4.59 10.35 3.23
N VAL A 71 -4.00 11.47 2.96
CA VAL A 71 -4.59 12.51 2.16
C VAL A 71 -4.17 12.32 0.72
N PHE A 72 -5.06 11.86 -0.14
CA PHE A 72 -4.80 11.75 -1.58
C PHE A 72 -5.07 13.07 -2.31
N TYR A 73 -6.23 13.66 -2.08
CA TYR A 73 -6.62 14.92 -2.71
C TYR A 73 -6.30 16.10 -1.80
N GLY A 74 -5.90 17.24 -2.38
CA GLY A 74 -5.55 18.45 -1.65
C GLY A 74 -6.65 18.93 -0.69
N GLU A 75 -7.91 18.71 -1.04
CA GLU A 75 -9.05 19.01 -0.19
C GLU A 75 -9.10 18.22 1.11
N TYR A 76 -8.64 16.96 1.10
CA TYR A 76 -8.57 16.16 2.33
C TYR A 76 -7.46 16.64 3.27
N VAL A 77 -6.38 17.26 2.74
CA VAL A 77 -5.39 17.95 3.58
C VAL A 77 -6.08 19.06 4.37
N HIS A 78 -6.95 19.85 3.74
CA HIS A 78 -7.71 20.89 4.40
C HIS A 78 -8.62 20.32 5.51
N LEU A 79 -9.26 19.17 5.28
CA LEU A 79 -10.10 18.53 6.30
C LEU A 79 -9.32 18.17 7.55
N TRP A 80 -8.08 17.68 7.40
CA TRP A 80 -7.25 17.34 8.54
C TRP A 80 -6.52 18.56 9.12
N ALA A 81 -5.93 19.42 8.30
CA ALA A 81 -5.09 20.52 8.76
C ALA A 81 -5.88 21.63 9.47
N GLU A 82 -7.11 21.89 9.03
CA GLU A 82 -8.00 22.88 9.65
C GLU A 82 -8.65 22.32 10.91
N LYS A 83 -8.38 22.95 12.07
CA LYS A 83 -8.81 22.43 13.38
C LYS A 83 -10.31 22.18 13.48
N GLU A 84 -11.12 23.05 12.88
CA GLU A 84 -12.57 22.97 12.88
C GLU A 84 -13.12 21.77 12.10
N LYS A 85 -12.34 21.30 11.11
CA LYS A 85 -12.73 20.17 10.24
C LYS A 85 -12.12 18.85 10.69
N ARG A 86 -11.03 18.88 11.45
CA ARG A 86 -10.24 17.70 11.87
C ARG A 86 -11.09 16.64 12.59
N ALA A 87 -12.09 17.06 13.39
CA ALA A 87 -12.98 16.13 14.07
C ALA A 87 -13.74 15.21 13.09
N LYS A 88 -14.18 15.76 11.95
CA LYS A 88 -14.84 14.98 10.89
C LYS A 88 -13.88 14.05 10.16
N TYR A 89 -12.65 14.50 9.96
CA TYR A 89 -11.60 13.64 9.41
C TYR A 89 -11.33 12.44 10.31
N HIS A 90 -11.20 12.67 11.63
CA HIS A 90 -11.03 11.59 12.60
C HIS A 90 -12.25 10.65 12.66
N GLU A 91 -13.48 11.19 12.59
CA GLU A 91 -14.70 10.38 12.54
C GLU A 91 -14.71 9.41 11.34
N ALA A 92 -14.24 9.87 10.18
CA ALA A 92 -14.11 9.02 8.99
C ALA A 92 -13.02 7.93 9.16
N CYS A 93 -11.88 8.29 9.73
CA CYS A 93 -10.82 7.32 10.05
C CYS A 93 -11.29 6.30 11.09
N ASP A 94 -11.99 6.75 12.13
CA ASP A 94 -12.57 5.88 13.17
C ASP A 94 -13.61 4.92 12.58
N LEU A 95 -14.45 5.39 11.65
CA LEU A 95 -15.39 4.54 10.93
C LEU A 95 -14.66 3.43 10.19
N LEU A 96 -13.66 3.76 9.39
CA LEU A 96 -12.88 2.76 8.63
C LEU A 96 -12.24 1.71 9.56
N VAL A 97 -11.55 2.17 10.61
CA VAL A 97 -10.86 1.26 11.54
C VAL A 97 -11.86 0.38 12.30
N SER A 98 -12.99 0.94 12.76
CA SER A 98 -14.03 0.17 13.44
C SER A 98 -14.68 -0.88 12.55
N LEU A 99 -14.88 -0.59 11.27
CA LEU A 99 -15.38 -1.56 10.30
C LEU A 99 -14.35 -2.68 10.05
N ALA A 100 -13.08 -2.34 9.94
CA ALA A 100 -12.02 -3.33 9.78
C ALA A 100 -11.91 -4.25 11.02
N GLU A 101 -12.03 -3.71 12.23
CA GLU A 101 -12.11 -4.51 13.46
C GLU A 101 -13.37 -5.41 13.48
N LYS A 102 -14.54 -4.84 13.18
CA LYS A 102 -15.82 -5.56 13.14
C LYS A 102 -15.77 -6.77 12.20
N TYR A 103 -15.20 -6.58 11.02
CA TYR A 103 -15.13 -7.61 9.99
C TYR A 103 -13.81 -8.38 9.96
N ARG A 104 -12.89 -8.11 10.91
CA ARG A 104 -11.63 -8.83 11.10
C ARG A 104 -10.74 -8.79 9.85
N ILE A 105 -10.55 -7.60 9.29
CA ILE A 105 -9.68 -7.35 8.15
C ILE A 105 -8.51 -6.47 8.59
N GLY A 106 -7.27 -6.90 8.30
CA GLY A 106 -6.07 -6.11 8.55
C GLY A 106 -5.96 -4.93 7.58
N ILE A 107 -5.46 -3.81 8.05
CA ILE A 107 -5.17 -2.62 7.22
C ILE A 107 -3.66 -2.44 7.08
N ILE A 108 -3.17 -2.38 5.84
CA ILE A 108 -1.87 -1.83 5.49
C ILE A 108 -2.11 -0.36 5.18
N ALA A 109 -1.71 0.52 6.09
CA ALA A 109 -2.09 1.92 6.08
C ALA A 109 -1.04 2.78 5.38
N SER A 110 -1.30 3.22 4.15
CA SER A 110 -0.43 4.12 3.39
C SER A 110 -0.71 5.58 3.76
N LEU A 111 0.25 6.23 4.45
CA LEU A 111 0.05 7.53 5.10
C LEU A 111 0.06 8.71 4.12
N PHE A 112 0.88 8.65 3.07
CA PHE A 112 1.11 9.77 2.15
C PHE A 112 1.06 9.31 0.70
N TRP A 113 -0.07 8.75 0.28
CA TRP A 113 -0.25 8.24 -1.07
C TRP A 113 0.08 9.27 -2.15
N ASN A 114 -0.45 10.49 -2.01
CA ASN A 114 -0.05 11.62 -2.83
C ASN A 114 0.93 12.51 -2.06
N VAL A 115 2.21 12.31 -2.31
CA VAL A 115 3.29 13.04 -1.64
C VAL A 115 3.22 14.57 -1.86
N ASN A 116 2.68 15.01 -3.00
CA ASN A 116 2.58 16.44 -3.32
C ASN A 116 1.53 17.17 -2.47
N ALA A 117 0.50 16.48 -1.98
CA ALA A 117 -0.64 17.10 -1.33
C ALA A 117 -0.26 18.03 -0.16
N PHE A 118 0.70 17.62 0.66
CA PHE A 118 1.21 18.45 1.77
C PHE A 118 2.12 19.59 1.30
N CYS A 119 2.93 19.35 0.26
CA CYS A 119 3.74 20.41 -0.35
C CYS A 119 2.87 21.49 -0.94
N ASP A 120 1.85 21.10 -1.71
CA ASP A 120 0.89 22.02 -2.33
C ASP A 120 0.12 22.84 -1.30
N TYR A 121 -0.31 22.20 -0.20
CA TYR A 121 -1.04 22.88 0.87
C TYR A 121 -0.25 24.01 1.50
N VAL A 122 1.05 23.81 1.78
CA VAL A 122 1.90 24.85 2.39
C VAL A 122 2.70 25.66 1.39
N GLY A 123 2.72 25.28 0.10
CA GLY A 123 3.47 25.93 -0.96
C GLY A 123 4.97 25.65 -0.95
N ASP A 124 5.38 24.49 -0.46
CA ASP A 124 6.76 24.00 -0.55
C ASP A 124 7.00 23.29 -1.88
N GLN A 125 8.25 23.24 -2.34
CA GLN A 125 8.67 22.38 -3.44
C GLN A 125 8.89 20.95 -2.98
N LEU A 126 8.77 19.99 -3.89
CA LEU A 126 8.87 18.55 -3.55
C LEU A 126 10.28 18.14 -3.07
N ASP A 127 11.33 18.80 -3.55
CA ASP A 127 12.72 18.55 -3.12
C ASP A 127 12.96 18.84 -1.63
N LEU A 128 12.07 19.63 -0.99
CA LEU A 128 12.12 19.93 0.44
C LEU A 128 11.55 18.82 1.33
N ILE A 129 11.08 17.70 0.79
CA ILE A 129 10.49 16.63 1.61
C ILE A 129 11.49 15.96 2.56
N ALA A 130 12.78 16.01 2.21
CA ALA A 130 13.87 15.51 3.05
C ALA A 130 14.49 16.59 3.96
N ASP A 131 13.96 17.80 3.95
CA ASP A 131 14.35 18.85 4.89
C ASP A 131 13.44 18.82 6.13
N PRO A 132 13.96 18.47 7.32
CA PRO A 132 13.16 18.42 8.55
C PRO A 132 12.62 19.80 8.95
N GLU A 133 13.21 20.89 8.47
CA GLU A 133 12.79 22.26 8.79
C GLU A 133 11.73 22.80 7.82
N SER A 134 11.48 22.13 6.70
CA SER A 134 10.45 22.54 5.75
C SER A 134 9.05 22.50 6.38
N ARG A 135 8.16 23.36 5.87
CA ARG A 135 6.77 23.43 6.37
C ARG A 135 6.00 22.13 6.08
N SER A 136 6.22 21.59 4.89
CA SER A 136 5.55 20.36 4.46
C SER A 136 6.02 19.15 5.28
N THR A 137 7.30 19.05 5.63
CA THR A 137 7.81 17.98 6.49
C THR A 137 7.30 18.11 7.92
N LYS A 138 7.30 19.32 8.50
CA LYS A 138 6.72 19.55 9.83
C LYS A 138 5.24 19.14 9.87
N LEU A 139 4.48 19.50 8.85
CA LEU A 139 3.08 19.15 8.79
C LEU A 139 2.86 17.62 8.65
N ARG A 140 3.72 16.93 7.88
CA ARG A 140 3.71 15.45 7.83
C ARG A 140 4.03 14.81 9.16
N LEU A 141 4.98 15.35 9.91
CA LEU A 141 5.32 14.87 11.24
C LEU A 141 4.15 15.03 12.22
N GLU A 142 3.41 16.15 12.13
CA GLU A 142 2.17 16.33 12.89
C GLU A 142 1.12 15.29 12.51
N TYR A 143 0.95 15.02 11.21
CA TYR A 143 0.04 13.99 10.71
C TYR A 143 0.40 12.59 11.23
N VAL A 144 1.69 12.22 11.17
CA VAL A 144 2.18 10.96 11.73
C VAL A 144 1.89 10.87 13.22
N SER A 145 2.19 11.94 13.97
CA SER A 145 1.93 11.97 15.41
C SER A 145 0.45 11.77 15.75
N ASP A 146 -0.44 12.41 15.01
CA ASP A 146 -1.87 12.32 15.20
C ASP A 146 -2.41 10.93 14.79
N ILE A 147 -2.19 10.51 13.56
CA ILE A 147 -2.81 9.31 13.00
C ILE A 147 -2.19 8.02 13.53
N VAL A 148 -0.87 7.92 13.53
CA VAL A 148 -0.19 6.73 14.08
C VAL A 148 -0.44 6.65 15.59
N GLY A 149 -0.37 7.78 16.30
CA GLY A 149 -0.67 7.86 17.72
C GLY A 149 -2.08 7.40 18.06
N ARG A 150 -3.07 7.78 17.24
CA ARG A 150 -4.48 7.44 17.43
C ARG A 150 -4.74 5.94 17.28
N TYR A 151 -4.13 5.31 16.26
CA TYR A 151 -4.47 3.93 15.88
C TYR A 151 -3.44 2.87 16.28
N ARG A 152 -2.34 3.24 16.93
CA ARG A 152 -1.30 2.28 17.37
C ARG A 152 -1.81 1.13 18.25
N PHE A 153 -2.96 1.30 18.91
CA PHE A 153 -3.56 0.26 19.74
C PHE A 153 -4.66 -0.55 19.04
N SER A 154 -5.00 -0.20 17.80
CA SER A 154 -5.99 -0.94 17.05
C SER A 154 -5.39 -2.24 16.49
N PRO A 155 -6.05 -3.39 16.69
CA PRO A 155 -5.65 -4.64 16.05
C PRO A 155 -5.91 -4.67 14.55
N ALA A 156 -6.71 -3.73 14.02
CA ALA A 156 -6.94 -3.64 12.58
C ALA A 156 -5.75 -3.07 11.82
N ILE A 157 -4.91 -2.22 12.43
CA ILE A 157 -3.70 -1.76 11.75
C ILE A 157 -2.65 -2.86 11.76
N TRP A 158 -2.33 -3.38 10.58
CA TRP A 158 -1.34 -4.45 10.45
C TRP A 158 0.03 -3.96 10.06
N ALA A 159 0.10 -2.88 9.28
CA ALA A 159 1.36 -2.27 8.86
C ALA A 159 1.18 -0.79 8.60
N TRP A 160 2.28 -0.06 8.68
CA TRP A 160 2.39 1.32 8.22
C TRP A 160 3.17 1.38 6.92
N GLU A 161 2.68 2.15 5.99
CA GLU A 161 3.34 2.43 4.73
C GLU A 161 3.47 3.93 4.56
N ILE A 162 4.64 4.41 4.10
CA ILE A 162 4.90 5.85 4.07
C ILE A 162 4.25 6.50 2.85
N GLY A 163 4.33 5.88 1.68
CA GLY A 163 3.88 6.51 0.44
C GLY A 163 3.36 5.52 -0.59
N ASN A 164 3.34 5.95 -1.86
CA ASN A 164 2.99 5.12 -3.00
C ASN A 164 3.88 5.46 -4.20
N GLU A 165 4.67 4.48 -4.66
CA GLU A 165 5.46 4.50 -5.89
C GLU A 165 6.38 5.74 -6.06
N LEU A 166 6.82 6.32 -4.95
CA LEU A 166 7.59 7.56 -4.99
C LEU A 166 8.94 7.39 -5.68
N ASN A 167 9.50 6.18 -5.65
CA ASN A 167 10.73 5.82 -6.35
C ASN A 167 10.64 5.96 -7.87
N LEU A 168 9.42 5.93 -8.45
CA LEU A 168 9.24 6.16 -9.90
C LEU A 168 9.56 7.58 -10.34
N ALA A 169 9.57 8.54 -9.40
CA ALA A 169 9.98 9.91 -9.66
C ALA A 169 11.50 10.10 -9.68
N CYS A 170 12.26 9.19 -9.07
CA CYS A 170 13.70 9.35 -8.88
C CYS A 170 14.45 9.48 -10.21
N GLU A 171 15.25 10.55 -10.32
CA GLU A 171 16.08 10.92 -11.48
C GLU A 171 15.31 11.11 -12.80
N MET A 172 13.98 11.21 -12.76
CA MET A 172 13.20 11.41 -13.96
C MET A 172 12.92 12.90 -14.18
N THR A 173 13.26 13.38 -15.36
CA THR A 173 13.01 14.78 -15.78
C THR A 173 11.57 15.01 -16.23
N ASP A 174 10.82 13.93 -16.50
CA ASP A 174 9.54 13.96 -17.21
C ASP A 174 8.39 13.26 -16.47
N THR A 175 8.57 12.91 -15.21
CA THR A 175 7.47 12.34 -14.43
C THR A 175 6.47 13.44 -14.08
N GLY A 176 5.18 13.12 -14.17
CA GLY A 176 4.09 14.01 -13.79
C GLY A 176 4.00 14.37 -12.30
N PHE A 177 5.06 14.19 -11.51
CA PHE A 177 5.21 14.73 -10.17
C PHE A 177 5.51 16.23 -10.25
N THR A 178 4.61 16.97 -10.87
CA THR A 178 4.60 18.42 -10.80
C THR A 178 3.88 18.82 -9.52
N THR A 179 4.43 19.75 -8.77
CA THR A 179 3.62 20.53 -7.84
C THR A 179 2.50 21.21 -8.64
N SER A 180 1.39 21.54 -7.99
CA SER A 180 0.28 22.30 -8.60
C SER A 180 0.72 23.62 -9.24
N LYS A 181 1.94 24.08 -8.94
CA LYS A 181 2.54 25.31 -9.46
C LYS A 181 3.31 25.15 -10.78
N GLY A 182 3.33 23.93 -11.34
CA GLY A 182 3.93 23.69 -12.66
C GLY A 182 5.46 23.71 -12.73
N GLU A 183 6.15 23.92 -11.62
CA GLU A 183 7.61 23.85 -11.56
C GLU A 183 8.04 22.40 -11.40
N ARG A 184 8.88 21.91 -12.31
CA ARG A 184 9.46 20.57 -12.26
C ARG A 184 10.82 20.64 -11.60
N THR A 185 10.92 20.25 -10.33
CA THR A 185 12.21 20.00 -9.71
C THR A 185 12.57 18.52 -9.94
N PRO A 186 13.82 18.21 -10.33
CA PRO A 186 14.28 16.83 -10.37
C PRO A 186 14.13 16.21 -8.98
N PHE A 187 13.42 15.07 -8.89
CA PHE A 187 13.33 14.32 -7.65
C PHE A 187 14.48 13.31 -7.59
N LEU A 188 15.29 13.39 -6.57
CA LEU A 188 16.50 12.57 -6.45
C LEU A 188 16.31 11.41 -5.47
N THR A 189 17.01 10.32 -5.70
CA THR A 189 17.02 9.15 -4.80
C THR A 189 17.41 9.55 -3.37
N GLU A 190 18.32 10.52 -3.21
CA GLU A 190 18.73 11.04 -1.90
C GLU A 190 17.57 11.71 -1.16
N TYR A 191 16.67 12.40 -1.86
CA TYR A 191 15.47 13.00 -1.25
C TYR A 191 14.50 11.91 -0.78
N LEU A 192 14.28 10.88 -1.60
CA LEU A 192 13.47 9.72 -1.21
C LEU A 192 14.01 9.06 0.05
N THR A 193 15.30 8.72 0.04
CA THR A 193 15.96 8.07 1.17
C THR A 193 15.87 8.92 2.44
N GLY A 194 16.17 10.22 2.34
CA GLY A 194 16.08 11.18 3.44
C GLY A 194 14.65 11.29 3.99
N TYR A 195 13.67 11.38 3.11
CA TYR A 195 12.26 11.41 3.46
C TYR A 195 11.82 10.16 4.25
N TYR A 196 12.18 8.97 3.76
CA TYR A 196 11.86 7.71 4.46
C TYR A 196 12.54 7.62 5.83
N MET A 197 13.76 8.12 5.97
CA MET A 197 14.43 8.17 7.26
C MET A 197 13.72 9.10 8.26
N ILE A 198 13.27 10.26 7.82
CA ILE A 198 12.59 11.24 8.68
C ILE A 198 11.23 10.70 9.12
N ILE A 199 10.38 10.33 8.17
CA ILE A 199 9.03 9.84 8.47
C ILE A 199 9.09 8.49 9.20
N GLY A 200 9.99 7.60 8.78
CA GLY A 200 10.15 6.31 9.41
C GLY A 200 10.55 6.41 10.89
N ARG A 201 11.44 7.32 11.25
CA ARG A 201 11.80 7.59 12.66
C ARG A 201 10.59 8.07 13.45
N ALA A 202 9.83 9.02 12.93
CA ALA A 202 8.63 9.52 13.58
C ALA A 202 7.58 8.42 13.81
N VAL A 203 7.38 7.52 12.82
CA VAL A 203 6.50 6.37 13.01
C VAL A 203 7.04 5.45 14.10
N ARG A 204 8.34 5.13 14.11
CA ARG A 204 8.96 4.22 15.10
C ARG A 204 8.97 4.74 16.52
N GLU A 205 9.03 6.04 16.72
CA GLU A 205 8.89 6.67 18.06
C GLU A 205 7.50 6.39 18.66
N ILE A 206 6.49 6.24 17.85
CA ILE A 206 5.10 6.04 18.27
C ILE A 206 4.72 4.55 18.25
N ASP A 207 5.10 3.86 17.18
CA ASP A 207 4.85 2.43 16.95
C ASP A 207 6.16 1.72 16.55
N PRO A 208 6.93 1.22 17.53
CA PRO A 208 8.22 0.60 17.28
C PRO A 208 8.11 -0.84 16.72
N TYR A 209 6.91 -1.39 16.58
CA TYR A 209 6.75 -2.83 16.41
C TYR A 209 6.22 -3.27 15.04
N ARG A 210 5.22 -2.56 14.48
CA ARG A 210 4.58 -2.98 13.22
C ARG A 210 5.52 -2.88 12.03
N MET A 211 5.28 -3.72 11.04
CA MET A 211 5.90 -3.60 9.72
C MET A 211 5.84 -2.15 9.22
N LEU A 212 6.96 -1.68 8.68
CA LEU A 212 7.09 -0.34 8.10
C LEU A 212 7.77 -0.41 6.74
N THR A 213 7.11 0.13 5.71
CA THR A 213 7.56 0.10 4.32
C THR A 213 7.42 1.46 3.63
N GLY A 214 8.16 1.65 2.53
CA GLY A 214 8.07 2.85 1.69
C GLY A 214 6.82 2.89 0.81
N GLY A 215 6.35 1.74 0.33
CA GLY A 215 5.26 1.64 -0.65
C GLY A 215 5.74 1.82 -2.09
N ASP A 216 6.96 1.41 -2.39
CA ASP A 216 7.60 1.62 -3.69
C ASP A 216 7.16 0.62 -4.75
N ALA A 217 7.23 1.06 -6.01
CA ALA A 217 7.26 0.17 -7.16
C ALA A 217 8.57 -0.63 -7.19
N ALA A 218 8.60 -1.71 -7.98
CA ALA A 218 9.86 -2.39 -8.27
C ALA A 218 10.88 -1.39 -8.84
N PRO A 219 12.17 -1.51 -8.49
CA PRO A 219 13.19 -0.69 -9.11
C PRO A 219 13.09 -0.78 -10.64
N ARG A 220 13.17 0.35 -11.33
CA ARG A 220 13.32 0.33 -12.79
C ARG A 220 14.54 -0.50 -13.14
N THR A 221 14.48 -1.28 -14.21
CA THR A 221 15.60 -2.14 -14.64
C THR A 221 16.87 -1.38 -14.95
N ASN A 222 16.79 -0.06 -15.12
CA ASN A 222 17.89 0.86 -15.38
C ASN A 222 18.05 1.95 -14.30
N SER A 223 17.49 1.74 -13.11
CA SER A 223 17.49 2.76 -12.05
C SER A 223 18.89 3.25 -11.67
N MET A 224 19.90 2.39 -11.74
CA MET A 224 21.27 2.77 -11.40
C MET A 224 21.95 3.57 -12.51
N ALA A 225 21.65 3.29 -13.78
CA ALA A 225 22.13 4.10 -14.90
C ALA A 225 21.53 5.52 -14.81
N LEU A 226 20.23 5.61 -14.53
CA LEU A 226 19.56 6.89 -14.28
C LEU A 226 20.17 7.64 -13.08
N TYR A 227 20.39 6.97 -11.96
CA TYR A 227 21.00 7.56 -10.77
C TYR A 227 22.40 8.14 -11.07
N ARG A 228 23.29 7.33 -11.66
CA ARG A 228 24.67 7.75 -11.97
C ARG A 228 24.73 8.91 -12.96
N SER A 229 23.79 8.98 -13.87
CA SER A 229 23.73 9.99 -14.93
C SER A 229 22.81 11.17 -14.62
N ARG A 230 22.12 11.15 -13.46
CA ARG A 230 21.08 12.12 -13.11
C ARG A 230 19.98 12.22 -14.18
N GLY A 231 19.49 11.05 -14.61
CA GLY A 231 18.35 10.96 -15.52
C GLY A 231 18.67 11.06 -17.01
N THR A 232 19.94 11.13 -17.39
CA THR A 232 20.31 11.35 -18.81
C THR A 232 20.67 10.09 -19.58
N VAL A 233 20.99 8.98 -18.89
CA VAL A 233 21.40 7.72 -19.51
C VAL A 233 20.54 6.58 -18.98
N THR A 234 20.01 5.77 -19.88
CA THR A 234 19.08 4.68 -19.59
C THR A 234 19.70 3.29 -19.72
N GLU A 235 20.97 3.19 -20.08
CA GLU A 235 21.69 1.93 -20.23
C GLU A 235 22.94 1.91 -19.34
N PRO A 236 23.41 0.77 -18.87
CA PRO A 236 22.84 -0.58 -19.03
C PRO A 236 21.71 -0.89 -18.04
N GLU A 237 21.06 -2.07 -18.18
CA GLU A 237 20.21 -2.63 -17.13
C GLU A 237 21.01 -2.86 -15.84
N ASN A 238 20.30 -2.87 -14.73
CA ASN A 238 20.85 -3.10 -13.40
C ASN A 238 21.52 -4.48 -13.31
N SER A 239 22.72 -4.51 -12.77
CA SER A 239 23.32 -5.73 -12.24
C SER A 239 22.63 -6.13 -10.92
N ARG A 240 22.95 -7.32 -10.41
CA ARG A 240 22.48 -7.76 -9.09
C ARG A 240 22.92 -6.80 -7.96
N GLU A 241 24.14 -6.28 -8.04
CA GLU A 241 24.67 -5.28 -7.10
C GLU A 241 23.89 -3.96 -7.21
N ASP A 242 23.51 -3.58 -8.42
CA ASP A 242 22.67 -2.40 -8.65
C ASP A 242 21.28 -2.58 -8.05
N ASN A 243 20.64 -3.74 -8.24
CA ASN A 243 19.38 -4.05 -7.63
C ASN A 243 19.49 -4.07 -6.09
N ARG A 244 20.58 -4.62 -5.55
CA ARG A 244 20.83 -4.59 -4.10
C ARG A 244 20.95 -3.16 -3.58
N ALA A 245 21.66 -2.28 -4.29
CA ALA A 245 21.77 -0.87 -3.92
C ALA A 245 20.40 -0.16 -3.97
N ALA A 246 19.62 -0.38 -5.03
CA ALA A 246 18.28 0.21 -5.16
C ALA A 246 17.37 -0.22 -4.00
N LEU A 247 17.30 -1.52 -3.68
CA LEU A 247 16.50 -2.02 -2.55
C LEU A 247 16.95 -1.40 -1.21
N THR A 248 18.26 -1.19 -1.03
CA THR A 248 18.80 -0.54 0.19
C THR A 248 18.37 0.93 0.28
N TRP A 249 18.39 1.67 -0.82
CA TRP A 249 18.00 3.08 -0.84
C TRP A 249 16.50 3.29 -0.64
N TYR A 250 15.68 2.36 -1.15
CA TYR A 250 14.23 2.40 -0.99
C TYR A 250 13.77 1.84 0.37
N THR A 251 14.69 1.20 1.11
CA THR A 251 14.39 0.69 2.46
C THR A 251 15.47 1.12 3.46
N PRO A 252 15.72 2.44 3.62
CA PRO A 252 16.68 2.89 4.62
C PRO A 252 16.14 2.61 6.03
N ALA A 253 17.02 2.32 6.99
CA ALA A 253 16.61 2.23 8.39
C ALA A 253 15.90 3.54 8.83
N PRO A 254 14.76 3.46 9.55
CA PRO A 254 14.28 2.30 10.28
C PRO A 254 13.17 1.49 9.58
N LEU A 255 13.03 1.57 8.26
CA LEU A 255 12.15 0.68 7.51
C LEU A 255 12.71 -0.75 7.61
N ASP A 256 11.81 -1.73 7.66
CA ASP A 256 12.14 -3.14 7.80
C ASP A 256 11.60 -4.02 6.65
N THR A 257 10.88 -3.40 5.72
CA THR A 257 10.23 -4.07 4.61
C THR A 257 10.41 -3.28 3.33
N VAL A 258 10.94 -3.92 2.29
CA VAL A 258 10.90 -3.35 0.94
C VAL A 258 9.57 -3.70 0.28
N SER A 259 8.90 -2.69 -0.25
CA SER A 259 7.76 -2.87 -1.14
C SER A 259 8.24 -2.91 -2.59
N VAL A 260 7.58 -3.71 -3.41
CA VAL A 260 7.72 -3.71 -4.86
C VAL A 260 6.34 -3.82 -5.49
N HIS A 261 6.02 -2.92 -6.43
CA HIS A 261 4.80 -3.02 -7.23
C HIS A 261 5.17 -3.47 -8.64
N TYR A 262 4.33 -4.31 -9.22
CA TYR A 262 4.49 -4.83 -10.59
C TYR A 262 5.90 -5.32 -10.93
N PRO A 263 6.51 -6.14 -10.06
CA PRO A 263 7.86 -6.61 -10.32
C PRO A 263 7.88 -7.54 -11.55
N GLU A 264 8.94 -7.44 -12.36
CA GLU A 264 9.17 -8.43 -13.40
C GLU A 264 9.39 -9.81 -12.78
N LEU A 265 8.63 -10.82 -13.19
CA LEU A 265 8.67 -12.16 -12.57
C LEU A 265 10.07 -12.78 -12.62
N ARG A 266 10.86 -12.49 -13.67
CA ARG A 266 12.26 -12.96 -13.78
C ARG A 266 13.15 -12.47 -12.63
N LEU A 267 12.84 -11.30 -12.04
CA LEU A 267 13.63 -10.69 -10.97
C LEU A 267 13.15 -11.08 -9.56
N MET A 268 11.98 -11.70 -9.42
CA MET A 268 11.40 -12.00 -8.12
C MET A 268 12.26 -12.88 -7.23
N LYS A 269 12.90 -13.89 -7.84
CA LYS A 269 13.83 -14.75 -7.09
C LYS A 269 15.03 -13.96 -6.57
N GLU A 270 15.61 -13.11 -7.42
CA GLU A 270 16.73 -12.25 -7.02
C GLU A 270 16.34 -11.27 -5.93
N TYR A 271 15.19 -10.58 -6.05
CA TYR A 271 14.70 -9.67 -5.01
C TYR A 271 14.45 -10.40 -3.68
N SER A 272 13.90 -11.63 -3.72
CA SER A 272 13.73 -12.43 -2.51
C SER A 272 15.06 -12.81 -1.86
N GLU A 273 16.07 -13.19 -2.65
CA GLU A 273 17.41 -13.49 -2.15
C GLU A 273 18.08 -12.24 -1.55
N LEU A 274 18.02 -11.12 -2.26
CA LEU A 274 18.58 -9.83 -1.82
C LEU A 274 17.90 -9.33 -0.52
N ALA A 275 16.59 -9.44 -0.42
CA ALA A 275 15.86 -9.05 0.80
C ALA A 275 16.34 -9.89 2.01
N LYS A 276 16.53 -11.21 1.83
CA LYS A 276 17.08 -12.10 2.87
C LYS A 276 18.51 -11.71 3.27
N GLU A 277 19.37 -11.37 2.30
CA GLU A 277 20.74 -10.92 2.58
C GLU A 277 20.76 -9.59 3.34
N LEU A 278 19.84 -8.68 3.01
CA LEU A 278 19.67 -7.40 3.66
C LEU A 278 18.95 -7.51 5.02
N LYS A 279 18.38 -8.69 5.34
CA LYS A 279 17.55 -8.94 6.54
C LYS A 279 16.33 -8.03 6.63
N ILE A 280 15.75 -7.67 5.49
CA ILE A 280 14.48 -6.96 5.34
C ILE A 280 13.43 -7.91 4.77
N ALA A 281 12.16 -7.68 5.09
CA ALA A 281 11.08 -8.43 4.47
C ALA A 281 10.80 -7.93 3.04
N LEU A 282 10.22 -8.78 2.20
CA LEU A 282 9.77 -8.42 0.86
C LEU A 282 8.24 -8.45 0.82
N TYR A 283 7.66 -7.37 0.33
CA TYR A 283 6.24 -7.17 0.16
C TYR A 283 5.93 -6.82 -1.30
N VAL A 284 5.01 -7.54 -1.95
CA VAL A 284 4.48 -7.17 -3.26
C VAL A 284 3.21 -6.36 -3.02
N GLY A 285 3.35 -5.02 -3.02
CA GLY A 285 2.27 -4.09 -2.67
C GLY A 285 1.19 -3.98 -3.74
N GLU A 286 1.57 -4.18 -5.01
CA GLU A 286 0.63 -4.22 -6.12
C GLU A 286 1.04 -5.26 -7.14
N PHE A 287 0.09 -6.09 -7.54
CA PHE A 287 0.18 -6.92 -8.73
C PHE A 287 -1.21 -7.09 -9.32
N HIS A 288 -1.32 -7.31 -10.60
CA HIS A 288 -2.60 -7.53 -11.25
C HIS A 288 -2.50 -8.47 -12.46
N GLY A 289 -3.65 -9.13 -12.80
CA GLY A 289 -4.05 -9.30 -14.17
C GLY A 289 -4.91 -8.10 -14.58
N LYS A 290 -5.15 -7.84 -15.83
CA LYS A 290 -6.01 -6.75 -16.29
C LYS A 290 -7.43 -6.93 -15.77
N LEU A 291 -7.75 -6.32 -14.63
CA LEU A 291 -9.07 -6.39 -13.99
C LEU A 291 -10.02 -5.27 -14.42
N PHE A 292 -9.67 -4.55 -15.47
CA PHE A 292 -10.60 -3.66 -16.15
C PHE A 292 -11.36 -4.37 -17.25
N VAL A 293 -11.90 -5.55 -16.92
CA VAL A 293 -12.97 -6.13 -17.75
C VAL A 293 -14.21 -5.28 -17.48
N ASN A 294 -14.80 -4.74 -18.54
CA ASN A 294 -16.08 -4.06 -18.43
C ASN A 294 -17.05 -4.99 -17.67
N PRO A 295 -17.70 -4.54 -16.57
CA PRO A 295 -18.65 -5.40 -15.84
C PRO A 295 -19.72 -6.05 -16.71
N LEU A 296 -20.01 -5.49 -17.88
CA LEU A 296 -20.94 -6.05 -18.87
C LEU A 296 -20.34 -7.23 -19.66
N ASP A 297 -19.01 -7.36 -19.72
CA ASP A 297 -18.34 -8.46 -20.42
C ASP A 297 -18.14 -9.68 -19.49
N ALA A 298 -18.16 -9.47 -18.16
CA ALA A 298 -18.02 -10.55 -17.16
C ALA A 298 -19.23 -11.50 -17.06
N LEU A 299 -20.28 -11.25 -17.83
CA LEU A 299 -21.50 -12.08 -17.87
C LEU A 299 -21.53 -13.08 -19.03
N SER A 300 -20.45 -13.22 -19.80
CA SER A 300 -20.36 -14.24 -20.83
C SER A 300 -20.02 -15.58 -20.20
N PRO A 301 -20.84 -16.63 -20.42
CA PRO A 301 -20.55 -17.97 -19.90
C PRO A 301 -19.40 -18.69 -20.62
N ASP A 302 -18.92 -18.14 -21.72
CA ASP A 302 -17.79 -18.68 -22.47
C ASP A 302 -16.56 -17.80 -22.25
N GLU A 303 -15.58 -18.30 -21.45
CA GLU A 303 -14.28 -17.65 -21.29
C GLU A 303 -13.64 -17.42 -22.66
N SER A 304 -13.38 -16.16 -23.02
CA SER A 304 -12.63 -15.86 -24.22
C SER A 304 -11.18 -16.35 -24.09
N PRO A 305 -10.48 -16.65 -25.21
CA PRO A 305 -9.04 -16.98 -25.12
C PRO A 305 -8.20 -15.92 -24.41
N GLU A 306 -8.61 -14.65 -24.48
CA GLU A 306 -7.96 -13.53 -23.81
C GLU A 306 -8.19 -13.56 -22.29
N GLU A 307 -9.40 -13.83 -21.82
CA GLU A 307 -9.73 -13.98 -20.40
C GLU A 307 -8.97 -15.15 -19.78
N LYS A 308 -8.87 -16.27 -20.50
CA LYS A 308 -8.08 -17.41 -20.06
C LYS A 308 -6.59 -17.08 -19.96
N ALA A 309 -6.03 -16.36 -20.94
CA ALA A 309 -4.64 -15.93 -20.90
C ALA A 309 -4.35 -14.97 -19.72
N GLU A 310 -5.30 -14.10 -19.38
CA GLU A 310 -5.21 -13.23 -18.22
C GLU A 310 -5.24 -14.02 -16.90
N GLN A 311 -6.14 -14.98 -16.79
CA GLN A 311 -6.24 -15.88 -15.64
C GLN A 311 -4.95 -16.70 -15.45
N ASP A 312 -4.41 -17.25 -16.54
CA ASP A 312 -3.18 -18.03 -16.52
C ASP A 312 -2.00 -17.14 -16.08
N SER A 313 -1.88 -15.93 -16.63
CA SER A 313 -0.85 -14.96 -16.25
C SER A 313 -0.97 -14.54 -14.78
N TRP A 314 -2.18 -14.28 -14.29
CA TRP A 314 -2.41 -13.94 -12.88
C TRP A 314 -2.01 -15.08 -11.94
N ASN A 315 -2.39 -16.31 -12.29
CA ASN A 315 -2.02 -17.50 -11.52
C ASN A 315 -0.49 -17.72 -11.52
N GLU A 316 0.18 -17.52 -12.66
CA GLU A 316 1.64 -17.60 -12.76
C GLU A 316 2.34 -16.58 -11.82
N MET A 317 1.85 -15.34 -11.79
CA MET A 317 2.36 -14.33 -10.86
C MET A 317 2.22 -14.80 -9.41
N LEU A 318 1.01 -15.19 -9.00
CA LEU A 318 0.75 -15.62 -7.63
C LEU A 318 1.60 -16.84 -7.23
N ASP A 319 1.67 -17.84 -8.10
CA ASP A 319 2.48 -19.05 -7.87
C ASP A 319 3.98 -18.73 -7.77
N THR A 320 4.45 -17.75 -8.55
CA THR A 320 5.84 -17.27 -8.48
C THR A 320 6.11 -16.60 -7.13
N TYR A 321 5.22 -15.74 -6.64
CA TYR A 321 5.36 -15.11 -5.34
C TYR A 321 5.36 -16.15 -4.22
N MET A 322 4.46 -17.13 -4.27
CA MET A 322 4.44 -18.24 -3.31
C MET A 322 5.74 -19.04 -3.32
N LYS A 323 6.25 -19.39 -4.50
CA LYS A 323 7.53 -20.14 -4.66
C LYS A 323 8.73 -19.33 -4.16
N CYS A 324 8.74 -18.03 -4.31
CA CYS A 324 9.76 -17.13 -3.79
C CYS A 324 9.66 -16.89 -2.27
N GLY A 325 8.57 -17.34 -1.64
CA GLY A 325 8.35 -17.18 -0.21
C GLY A 325 8.10 -15.74 0.21
N ILE A 326 7.34 -14.99 -0.60
CA ILE A 326 6.98 -13.61 -0.29
C ILE A 326 5.98 -13.61 0.88
N GLY A 327 6.28 -12.82 1.91
CA GLY A 327 5.48 -12.83 3.14
C GLY A 327 4.11 -12.17 2.99
N LEU A 328 4.02 -11.13 2.17
CA LEU A 328 2.78 -10.38 1.96
C LEU A 328 2.65 -9.96 0.50
N VAL A 329 1.45 -10.13 -0.03
CA VAL A 329 1.12 -9.76 -1.41
C VAL A 329 -0.27 -9.13 -1.43
N THR A 330 -0.46 -8.02 -2.16
CA THR A 330 -1.78 -7.39 -2.30
C THR A 330 -2.15 -7.18 -3.76
N GLN A 331 -3.29 -7.77 -4.15
CA GLN A 331 -3.84 -7.68 -5.50
C GLN A 331 -4.33 -6.25 -5.81
N TRP A 332 -4.00 -5.71 -6.97
CA TRP A 332 -4.59 -4.48 -7.48
C TRP A 332 -5.77 -4.82 -8.40
N CYS A 333 -6.95 -4.34 -8.12
CA CYS A 333 -7.47 -3.72 -6.91
C CYS A 333 -8.92 -4.14 -6.68
N TYR A 334 -9.40 -3.91 -5.49
CA TYR A 334 -10.81 -4.03 -5.14
C TYR A 334 -11.44 -2.63 -5.11
N GLY A 335 -12.49 -2.42 -5.88
CA GLY A 335 -13.04 -1.10 -6.11
C GLY A 335 -12.16 -0.27 -7.05
N SER A 336 -12.70 0.21 -8.17
CA SER A 336 -12.03 1.19 -9.01
C SER A 336 -12.44 2.60 -8.61
N TYR A 337 -11.51 3.55 -8.76
CA TYR A 337 -11.75 4.94 -8.47
C TYR A 337 -11.36 5.75 -9.70
N SER A 338 -12.30 6.41 -10.36
CA SER A 338 -11.95 7.38 -11.39
C SER A 338 -11.35 8.61 -10.72
N GLN A 339 -10.24 9.12 -11.26
CA GLN A 339 -9.59 10.31 -10.73
C GLN A 339 -10.55 11.51 -10.78
N GLY A 340 -11.11 11.91 -9.64
CA GLY A 340 -11.99 13.06 -9.48
C GLY A 340 -13.11 12.82 -8.46
N ARG A 341 -13.69 13.91 -7.93
CA ARG A 341 -14.81 13.89 -6.97
C ARG A 341 -16.09 13.24 -7.47
N ASN A 342 -16.24 13.12 -8.79
CA ASN A 342 -17.30 12.31 -9.39
C ASN A 342 -16.79 10.88 -9.50
N VAL A 343 -16.73 10.20 -8.37
CA VAL A 343 -16.76 8.74 -8.39
C VAL A 343 -18.08 8.41 -9.07
N ASP A 344 -17.98 7.94 -10.30
CA ASP A 344 -19.15 7.33 -10.91
C ASP A 344 -19.48 6.12 -10.04
N PRO A 345 -20.64 6.11 -9.35
CA PRO A 345 -21.06 4.92 -8.62
C PRO A 345 -21.04 3.68 -9.51
N ALA A 346 -21.28 3.83 -10.83
CA ALA A 346 -21.13 2.77 -11.82
C ALA A 346 -19.67 2.31 -11.98
N SER A 347 -18.66 3.12 -11.69
CA SER A 347 -17.26 2.66 -11.68
C SER A 347 -16.86 1.93 -10.39
N LEU A 348 -17.63 2.15 -9.32
CA LEU A 348 -17.64 1.35 -8.08
C LEU A 348 -18.70 0.25 -8.12
N GLU A 349 -19.66 0.33 -9.04
CA GLU A 349 -20.43 -0.82 -9.53
C GLU A 349 -19.51 -1.75 -10.35
N LEU A 350 -18.52 -2.17 -9.70
CA LEU A 350 -18.05 -3.51 -9.87
C LEU A 350 -19.25 -4.39 -9.55
N GLY A 351 -20.24 -4.41 -10.45
CA GLY A 351 -21.50 -5.04 -10.28
C GLY A 351 -21.99 -5.09 -8.84
N ALA A 352 -23.22 -5.44 -8.57
CA ALA A 352 -23.75 -5.59 -7.21
C ALA A 352 -22.83 -6.41 -6.26
N ASP A 353 -21.75 -6.98 -6.71
CA ASP A 353 -20.91 -7.97 -6.01
C ASP A 353 -19.46 -7.56 -5.76
N GLY A 354 -19.02 -6.36 -6.19
CA GLY A 354 -17.64 -5.87 -5.98
C GLY A 354 -16.56 -6.68 -6.71
N GLY A 355 -15.82 -6.09 -7.63
CA GLY A 355 -14.94 -6.69 -8.64
C GLY A 355 -14.20 -7.98 -8.32
N ILE A 356 -13.43 -8.07 -7.23
CA ILE A 356 -12.70 -9.28 -6.85
C ILE A 356 -13.64 -10.43 -6.49
N VAL A 357 -14.80 -10.12 -5.92
CA VAL A 357 -15.81 -11.14 -5.57
C VAL A 357 -16.47 -11.69 -6.84
N GLN A 358 -16.55 -10.89 -7.91
CA GLN A 358 -17.05 -11.33 -9.21
C GLN A 358 -16.01 -12.11 -10.03
N ASN A 359 -14.74 -11.69 -9.96
CA ASN A 359 -13.66 -12.44 -10.60
C ASN A 359 -13.32 -13.66 -9.75
N LEU A 360 -14.12 -14.71 -9.92
CA LEU A 360 -14.05 -15.94 -9.12
C LEU A 360 -12.63 -16.52 -9.10
N TYR A 361 -11.91 -16.48 -10.21
CA TYR A 361 -10.56 -17.01 -10.28
C TYR A 361 -9.57 -16.26 -9.38
N ILE A 362 -9.73 -14.94 -9.21
CA ILE A 362 -8.90 -14.14 -8.31
C ILE A 362 -9.21 -14.49 -6.85
N ARG A 363 -10.49 -14.48 -6.49
CA ARG A 363 -10.94 -14.89 -5.16
C ARG A 363 -10.46 -16.32 -4.84
N ASP A 364 -10.67 -17.23 -5.75
CA ASP A 364 -10.32 -18.64 -5.55
C ASP A 364 -8.79 -18.83 -5.50
N GLY A 365 -8.02 -18.08 -6.30
CA GLY A 365 -6.56 -18.05 -6.23
C GLY A 365 -6.03 -17.49 -4.91
N ILE A 366 -6.59 -16.36 -4.44
CA ILE A 366 -6.25 -15.79 -3.13
C ILE A 366 -6.57 -16.80 -2.02
N ASN A 367 -7.75 -17.41 -2.03
CA ASN A 367 -8.16 -18.40 -1.04
C ASN A 367 -7.28 -19.66 -1.09
N ARG A 368 -6.89 -20.10 -2.29
CA ARG A 368 -5.93 -21.20 -2.48
C ARG A 368 -4.59 -20.89 -1.79
N ALA A 369 -4.04 -19.71 -2.04
CA ALA A 369 -2.76 -19.29 -1.45
C ALA A 369 -2.87 -19.16 0.09
N ASN A 370 -3.89 -18.48 0.59
CA ASN A 370 -4.09 -18.31 2.03
C ASN A 370 -4.34 -19.65 2.75
N SER A 371 -5.09 -20.57 2.12
CA SER A 371 -5.30 -21.91 2.63
C SER A 371 -4.00 -22.72 2.67
N PHE A 372 -3.15 -22.57 1.65
CA PHE A 372 -1.83 -23.20 1.63
C PHE A 372 -0.97 -22.67 2.79
N TYR A 373 -0.89 -21.37 3.00
CA TYR A 373 -0.13 -20.78 4.09
C TYR A 373 -0.65 -21.21 5.46
N GLN A 374 -1.97 -21.23 5.64
CA GLN A 374 -2.59 -21.69 6.90
C GLN A 374 -2.25 -23.15 7.19
N LYS A 375 -2.37 -24.04 6.22
CA LYS A 375 -2.02 -25.47 6.36
C LYS A 375 -0.55 -25.69 6.73
N ASN A 376 0.32 -24.77 6.32
CA ASN A 376 1.75 -24.81 6.62
C ASN A 376 2.13 -23.99 7.87
N GLY A 377 1.17 -23.55 8.65
CA GLY A 377 1.40 -22.81 9.90
C GLY A 377 1.92 -21.37 9.72
N MET A 378 1.74 -20.78 8.53
CA MET A 378 2.26 -19.45 8.17
C MET A 378 1.18 -18.35 8.21
N ALA A 379 -0.07 -18.68 8.52
CA ALA A 379 -1.15 -17.70 8.56
C ALA A 379 -2.22 -18.15 9.56
N ASP A 380 -2.23 -17.58 10.75
CA ASP A 380 -3.26 -17.81 11.75
C ASP A 380 -3.96 -16.51 12.11
N THR A 381 -4.75 -16.01 11.16
CA THR A 381 -5.51 -14.77 11.32
C THR A 381 -6.65 -14.91 12.31
N ALA A 382 -7.23 -16.12 12.43
CA ALA A 382 -8.33 -16.37 13.37
C ALA A 382 -7.83 -16.27 14.83
N ALA A 383 -6.69 -16.87 15.16
CA ALA A 383 -6.08 -16.74 16.47
C ALA A 383 -5.67 -15.29 16.76
N TYR A 384 -5.11 -14.58 15.76
CA TYR A 384 -4.77 -13.16 15.93
C TYR A 384 -5.97 -12.34 16.38
N TRP A 385 -7.11 -12.47 15.69
CA TRP A 385 -8.32 -11.71 16.01
C TRP A 385 -8.96 -12.15 17.34
N SER A 386 -8.91 -13.44 17.65
CA SER A 386 -9.40 -13.94 18.93
C SER A 386 -8.62 -13.41 20.14
N ASP A 387 -7.31 -13.22 19.96
CA ASP A 387 -6.43 -12.78 21.05
C ASP A 387 -6.44 -11.24 21.24
N ASN A 388 -6.88 -10.47 20.24
CA ASN A 388 -6.69 -9.02 20.22
C ASN A 388 -8.01 -8.20 20.16
N LEU A 389 -9.16 -8.81 19.88
CA LEU A 389 -10.49 -8.18 20.02
C LEU A 389 -11.15 -8.57 21.33
#